data_e15e1074199683b600af1b6f782c4a96
#
_entry.id   e15e1074199683b600af1b6f782c4a96
#
_cell.length_a   1.000
_cell.length_b   1.000
_cell.length_c   1.000
_cell.angle_alpha   90.00
_cell.angle_beta   90.00
_cell.angle_gamma   90.00
#
_symmetry.space_group_name_H-M   'P 1'
#
loop_
_entity.id
_entity.type
_entity.pdbx_description
1 polymer ?
#
loop_
_entity_poly.entity_id
_entity_poly.type
_entity_poly.pdbx_seq_one_letter_code
_entity_poly.pdbx_strand_id
1 'polypeptide(L)'
;MTHEDLERAALWNSLVHLGPFVKTKWRMDHHDVENQVAQFKDNWCPYNVKKDSHNNRWGLPVTSHTGDVMDNYHLNSFGYMQKYHDVEMKEENFTTPTEVYHAIPEIKRLVDVFAPDIGRVHFLRIDKGGFFPPHRDFHGVSPEYFRLLTVFGRCSPENYVQMVDGKPIYPEAGCVYFANTQLDHSVFSFSDNLYALILTVKLNERTHALIMNNTMAE
;
A
#
# COMPACT_ATOMS: atom_id res chain seq x y z
N MET A 1 13.13 24.07 8.51
CA MET A 1 11.76 23.66 8.18
C MET A 1 11.22 24.73 7.25
N THR A 2 10.88 24.39 6.03
CA THR A 2 10.35 25.32 5.04
C THR A 2 8.86 25.60 5.30
N HIS A 3 8.29 26.60 4.60
CA HIS A 3 6.84 26.85 4.66
C HIS A 3 6.04 25.63 4.19
N GLU A 4 6.48 25.01 3.10
CA GLU A 4 5.90 23.77 2.56
C GLU A 4 5.93 22.60 3.58
N ASP A 5 7.02 22.47 4.36
CA ASP A 5 7.09 21.46 5.42
C ASP A 5 6.05 21.69 6.53
N LEU A 6 5.78 22.97 6.87
CA LEU A 6 4.78 23.32 7.89
C LEU A 6 3.36 23.05 7.39
N GLU A 7 3.06 23.40 6.14
CA GLU A 7 1.76 23.12 5.54
C GLU A 7 1.52 21.62 5.46
N ARG A 8 2.49 20.85 4.96
CA ARG A 8 2.41 19.39 4.89
C ARG A 8 2.23 18.77 6.29
N ALA A 9 2.92 19.29 7.31
CA ALA A 9 2.75 18.84 8.69
C ALA A 9 1.34 19.12 9.23
N ALA A 10 0.73 20.25 8.88
CA ALA A 10 -0.64 20.58 9.26
C ALA A 10 -1.66 19.62 8.61
N LEU A 11 -1.51 19.36 7.31
CA LEU A 11 -2.34 18.39 6.59
C LEU A 11 -2.21 16.99 7.19
N TRP A 12 -0.97 16.55 7.46
CA TRP A 12 -0.71 15.26 8.08
C TRP A 12 -1.34 15.13 9.46
N ASN A 13 -1.15 16.12 10.30
CA ASN A 13 -1.72 16.14 11.65
C ASN A 13 -3.26 16.00 11.61
N SER A 14 -3.93 16.64 10.67
CA SER A 14 -5.38 16.52 10.56
C SER A 14 -5.81 15.11 10.10
N LEU A 15 -5.04 14.44 9.20
CA LEU A 15 -5.32 13.06 8.81
C LEU A 15 -5.14 12.07 9.98
N VAL A 16 -4.06 12.20 10.74
CA VAL A 16 -3.79 11.25 11.85
C VAL A 16 -4.76 11.43 13.02
N HIS A 17 -5.40 12.60 13.14
CA HIS A 17 -6.49 12.80 14.10
C HIS A 17 -7.75 12.00 13.79
N LEU A 18 -7.94 11.55 12.53
CA LEU A 18 -9.03 10.63 12.18
C LEU A 18 -8.86 9.26 12.82
N GLY A 19 -7.63 8.86 13.10
CA GLY A 19 -7.29 7.58 13.70
C GLY A 19 -6.09 6.89 13.04
N PRO A 20 -5.62 5.78 13.62
CA PRO A 20 -4.48 5.05 13.11
C PRO A 20 -4.76 4.27 11.84
N PHE A 21 -6.04 3.85 11.67
CA PHE A 21 -6.50 3.06 10.54
C PHE A 21 -7.98 3.38 10.29
N VAL A 22 -8.29 4.09 9.21
CA VAL A 22 -9.58 4.74 9.03
C VAL A 22 -10.25 4.29 7.75
N LYS A 23 -11.46 3.74 7.87
CA LYS A 23 -12.28 3.30 6.74
C LYS A 23 -12.75 4.49 5.92
N THR A 24 -12.65 4.37 4.60
CA THR A 24 -13.17 5.35 3.65
C THR A 24 -14.46 4.86 3.00
N LYS A 25 -15.10 5.72 2.20
CA LYS A 25 -16.29 5.38 1.42
C LYS A 25 -15.97 4.61 0.14
N TRP A 26 -14.69 4.55 -0.28
CA TRP A 26 -14.29 3.77 -1.45
C TRP A 26 -14.36 2.27 -1.15
N ARG A 27 -14.98 1.58 -2.09
CA ARG A 27 -15.15 0.13 -2.01
C ARG A 27 -15.00 -0.48 -3.40
N MET A 28 -14.41 -1.68 -3.43
CA MET A 28 -14.24 -2.51 -4.62
C MET A 28 -14.97 -3.83 -4.43
N ASP A 29 -15.46 -4.43 -5.52
CA ASP A 29 -15.91 -5.81 -5.48
C ASP A 29 -14.67 -6.71 -5.31
N HIS A 30 -14.52 -7.26 -4.11
CA HIS A 30 -13.33 -8.04 -3.79
C HIS A 30 -13.24 -9.36 -4.56
N HIS A 31 -14.38 -9.98 -4.90
CA HIS A 31 -14.40 -11.21 -5.70
C HIS A 31 -13.97 -10.96 -7.14
N ASP A 32 -14.43 -9.87 -7.75
CA ASP A 32 -14.02 -9.49 -9.08
C ASP A 32 -12.53 -9.17 -9.13
N VAL A 33 -12.01 -8.42 -8.15
CA VAL A 33 -10.58 -8.13 -8.06
C VAL A 33 -9.75 -9.41 -7.90
N GLU A 34 -10.15 -10.33 -7.02
CA GLU A 34 -9.45 -11.60 -6.79
C GLU A 34 -9.40 -12.46 -8.07
N ASN A 35 -10.53 -12.56 -8.78
CA ASN A 35 -10.62 -13.32 -10.04
C ASN A 35 -9.71 -12.73 -11.14
N GLN A 36 -9.60 -11.40 -11.19
CA GLN A 36 -8.76 -10.71 -12.16
C GLN A 36 -7.27 -10.79 -11.78
N VAL A 37 -6.92 -10.64 -10.51
CA VAL A 37 -5.55 -10.82 -10.01
C VAL A 37 -5.04 -12.24 -10.26
N ALA A 38 -5.89 -13.26 -10.20
CA ALA A 38 -5.52 -14.65 -10.47
C ALA A 38 -5.00 -14.88 -11.89
N GLN A 39 -5.32 -14.01 -12.87
CA GLN A 39 -4.79 -14.08 -14.23
C GLN A 39 -3.28 -13.78 -14.29
N PHE A 40 -2.75 -13.09 -13.29
CA PHE A 40 -1.34 -12.70 -13.17
C PHE A 40 -0.52 -13.65 -12.29
N LYS A 41 -0.93 -14.92 -12.16
CA LYS A 41 -0.29 -15.92 -11.27
C LYS A 41 1.22 -16.08 -11.51
N ASP A 42 1.68 -15.88 -12.75
CA ASP A 42 3.07 -16.05 -13.15
C ASP A 42 3.89 -14.74 -13.10
N ASN A 43 3.26 -13.61 -12.74
CA ASN A 43 3.90 -12.29 -12.71
C ASN A 43 4.29 -11.84 -11.29
N TRP A 44 4.02 -12.66 -10.26
CA TRP A 44 4.38 -12.34 -8.90
C TRP A 44 5.88 -12.41 -8.67
N CYS A 45 6.46 -11.30 -8.22
CA CYS A 45 7.87 -11.21 -7.87
C CYS A 45 8.06 -11.32 -6.35
N PRO A 46 9.14 -11.96 -5.87
CA PRO A 46 9.48 -11.93 -4.44
C PRO A 46 9.56 -10.50 -3.93
N TYR A 47 8.88 -10.22 -2.81
CA TYR A 47 8.88 -8.89 -2.22
C TYR A 47 10.05 -8.72 -1.25
N ASN A 48 10.81 -7.63 -1.43
CA ASN A 48 11.92 -7.25 -0.57
C ASN A 48 13.00 -8.34 -0.48
N VAL A 49 13.58 -8.69 -1.61
CA VAL A 49 14.57 -9.78 -1.78
C VAL A 49 15.85 -9.45 -1.01
N LYS A 50 15.87 -9.74 0.29
CA LYS A 50 17.11 -9.96 1.01
C LYS A 50 17.48 -11.41 0.82
N LYS A 51 18.64 -11.66 0.17
CA LYS A 51 19.29 -12.97 0.06
C LYS A 51 18.50 -14.14 0.70
N ASP A 52 17.98 -15.00 -0.14
CA ASP A 52 17.48 -16.33 0.20
C ASP A 52 16.16 -16.46 0.99
N SER A 53 15.49 -15.36 1.37
CA SER A 53 14.21 -15.44 2.08
C SER A 53 13.33 -14.22 1.78
N HIS A 54 12.35 -14.39 0.91
CA HIS A 54 11.27 -13.41 0.72
C HIS A 54 10.17 -13.53 1.78
N ASN A 55 10.35 -14.40 2.80
CA ASN A 55 9.41 -14.64 3.89
C ASN A 55 7.97 -14.87 3.43
N ASN A 56 7.78 -15.65 2.35
CA ASN A 56 6.49 -15.92 1.70
C ASN A 56 5.69 -14.65 1.38
N ARG A 57 6.39 -13.61 0.92
CA ARG A 57 5.82 -12.34 0.48
C ARG A 57 6.13 -12.10 -0.98
N TRP A 58 5.12 -11.72 -1.72
CA TRP A 58 5.18 -11.50 -3.15
C TRP A 58 4.57 -10.16 -3.49
N GLY A 59 5.05 -9.52 -4.52
CA GLY A 59 4.51 -8.27 -5.04
C GLY A 59 4.11 -8.41 -6.50
N LEU A 60 3.03 -7.71 -6.87
CA LEU A 60 2.57 -7.58 -8.24
C LEU A 60 2.34 -6.09 -8.53
N PRO A 61 3.12 -5.48 -9.43
CA PRO A 61 3.01 -4.05 -9.71
C PRO A 61 1.71 -3.69 -10.44
N VAL A 62 1.00 -2.70 -9.92
CA VAL A 62 -0.07 -1.99 -10.63
C VAL A 62 0.52 -0.80 -11.41
N THR A 63 1.52 -0.14 -10.81
CA THR A 63 2.37 0.83 -11.49
C THR A 63 3.83 0.48 -11.27
N SER A 64 4.71 0.78 -12.22
CA SER A 64 6.14 0.54 -12.13
C SER A 64 6.95 1.69 -12.72
N HIS A 65 8.26 1.61 -12.72
CA HIS A 65 9.11 2.61 -13.36
C HIS A 65 8.99 2.60 -14.89
N THR A 66 8.93 1.41 -15.46
CA THR A 66 8.92 1.20 -16.93
C THR A 66 7.53 0.93 -17.50
N GLY A 67 6.54 0.60 -16.68
CA GLY A 67 5.23 0.07 -17.09
C GLY A 67 5.22 -1.45 -17.29
N ASP A 68 6.37 -2.12 -17.14
CA ASP A 68 6.46 -3.56 -17.19
C ASP A 68 6.03 -4.18 -15.85
N VAL A 69 5.15 -5.18 -15.89
CA VAL A 69 4.69 -5.93 -14.71
C VAL A 69 5.80 -6.73 -14.04
N MET A 70 6.88 -7.05 -14.77
CA MET A 70 8.05 -7.73 -14.23
C MET A 70 9.12 -6.77 -13.68
N ASP A 71 8.91 -5.47 -13.81
CA ASP A 71 9.76 -4.47 -13.16
C ASP A 71 9.53 -4.49 -11.65
N ASN A 72 10.44 -5.14 -10.92
CA ASN A 72 10.31 -5.40 -9.49
C ASN A 72 11.14 -4.45 -8.60
N TYR A 73 11.78 -3.45 -9.16
CA TYR A 73 12.61 -2.50 -8.40
C TYR A 73 11.84 -1.85 -7.24
N HIS A 74 10.61 -1.44 -7.49
CA HIS A 74 9.75 -0.79 -6.51
C HIS A 74 9.20 -1.72 -5.42
N LEU A 75 9.36 -3.03 -5.55
CA LEU A 75 8.99 -4.00 -4.52
C LEU A 75 10.05 -4.09 -3.41
N ASN A 76 11.16 -3.37 -3.53
CA ASN A 76 12.17 -3.25 -2.50
C ASN A 76 11.98 -1.98 -1.66
N SER A 77 12.44 -1.98 -0.42
CA SER A 77 12.47 -0.75 0.36
C SER A 77 13.50 0.22 -0.22
N PHE A 78 13.18 1.51 -0.25
CA PHE A 78 14.07 2.53 -0.79
C PHE A 78 15.41 2.57 -0.05
N GLY A 79 15.38 2.45 1.29
CA GLY A 79 16.60 2.38 2.08
C GLY A 79 17.48 1.17 1.76
N TYR A 80 16.87 0.02 1.41
CA TYR A 80 17.61 -1.15 0.97
C TYR A 80 18.30 -0.90 -0.37
N MET A 81 17.58 -0.34 -1.34
CA MET A 81 18.11 -0.04 -2.67
C MET A 81 19.24 0.98 -2.60
N GLN A 82 19.07 2.07 -1.83
CA GLN A 82 20.12 3.06 -1.62
C GLN A 82 21.35 2.46 -0.95
N LYS A 83 21.16 1.65 0.12
CA LYS A 83 22.27 1.12 0.92
C LYS A 83 23.09 0.05 0.20
N TYR A 84 22.44 -0.83 -0.57
CA TYR A 84 23.07 -2.04 -1.12
C TYR A 84 23.26 -2.02 -2.64
N HIS A 85 22.58 -1.12 -3.33
CA HIS A 85 22.64 -1.01 -4.80
C HIS A 85 23.02 0.39 -5.28
N ASP A 86 23.16 1.36 -4.34
CA ASP A 86 23.44 2.78 -4.64
C ASP A 86 22.42 3.39 -5.62
N VAL A 87 21.16 3.00 -5.46
CA VAL A 87 20.05 3.48 -6.28
C VAL A 87 19.14 4.35 -5.41
N GLU A 88 19.07 5.65 -5.72
CA GLU A 88 18.08 6.55 -5.14
C GLU A 88 16.73 6.31 -5.80
N MET A 89 15.76 5.85 -5.02
CA MET A 89 14.39 5.61 -5.46
C MET A 89 13.47 6.68 -4.89
N LYS A 90 12.59 7.21 -5.74
CA LYS A 90 11.55 8.17 -5.37
C LYS A 90 10.19 7.63 -5.79
N GLU A 91 9.15 7.93 -5.00
CA GLU A 91 7.78 7.44 -5.29
C GLU A 91 7.29 7.86 -6.66
N GLU A 92 7.58 9.09 -7.09
CA GLU A 92 7.17 9.63 -8.40
C GLU A 92 7.78 8.92 -9.62
N ASN A 93 8.82 8.12 -9.42
CA ASN A 93 9.45 7.36 -10.50
C ASN A 93 8.69 6.07 -10.85
N PHE A 94 7.72 5.67 -10.04
CA PHE A 94 7.02 4.38 -10.16
C PHE A 94 5.53 4.55 -10.45
N THR A 95 5.19 5.48 -11.33
CA THR A 95 3.80 5.87 -11.63
C THR A 95 3.30 5.40 -12.99
N THR A 96 4.15 4.73 -13.80
CA THR A 96 3.77 4.23 -15.11
C THR A 96 2.85 3.02 -14.96
N PRO A 97 1.61 3.05 -15.52
CA PRO A 97 0.67 1.95 -15.44
C PRO A 97 1.22 0.67 -16.08
N THR A 98 1.00 -0.47 -15.43
CA THR A 98 1.29 -1.80 -15.97
C THR A 98 0.04 -2.42 -16.61
N GLU A 99 0.17 -3.62 -17.18
CA GLU A 99 -0.98 -4.38 -17.66
C GLU A 99 -1.97 -4.73 -16.54
N VAL A 100 -1.53 -4.86 -15.29
CA VAL A 100 -2.41 -5.09 -14.11
C VAL A 100 -3.37 -3.92 -13.91
N TYR A 101 -2.89 -2.67 -14.03
CA TYR A 101 -3.74 -1.48 -13.95
C TYR A 101 -4.81 -1.49 -15.05
N HIS A 102 -4.44 -1.88 -16.27
CA HIS A 102 -5.38 -1.89 -17.41
C HIS A 102 -6.39 -3.04 -17.33
N ALA A 103 -6.00 -4.19 -16.78
CA ALA A 103 -6.83 -5.39 -16.71
C ALA A 103 -7.85 -5.38 -15.57
N ILE A 104 -7.66 -4.56 -14.52
CA ILE A 104 -8.52 -4.56 -13.32
C ILE A 104 -9.24 -3.21 -13.19
N PRO A 105 -10.47 -3.06 -13.74
CA PRO A 105 -11.20 -1.79 -13.77
C PRO A 105 -11.44 -1.17 -12.39
N GLU A 106 -11.66 -1.99 -11.36
CA GLU A 106 -11.84 -1.53 -9.98
C GLU A 106 -10.60 -0.80 -9.47
N ILE A 107 -9.41 -1.38 -9.72
CA ILE A 107 -8.13 -0.81 -9.33
C ILE A 107 -7.84 0.46 -10.13
N LYS A 108 -8.05 0.39 -11.45
CA LYS A 108 -7.90 1.56 -12.33
C LYS A 108 -8.73 2.73 -11.81
N ARG A 109 -10.01 2.50 -11.50
CA ARG A 109 -10.92 3.53 -11.00
C ARG A 109 -10.41 4.17 -9.71
N LEU A 110 -9.92 3.37 -8.74
CA LEU A 110 -9.36 3.89 -7.50
C LEU A 110 -8.08 4.70 -7.75
N VAL A 111 -7.17 4.20 -8.57
CA VAL A 111 -5.91 4.88 -8.89
C VAL A 111 -6.18 6.22 -9.59
N ASP A 112 -7.12 6.25 -10.53
CA ASP A 112 -7.49 7.46 -11.29
C ASP A 112 -8.06 8.59 -10.39
N VAL A 113 -8.71 8.24 -9.25
CA VAL A 113 -9.16 9.24 -8.27
C VAL A 113 -7.99 10.07 -7.73
N PHE A 114 -6.84 9.43 -7.52
CA PHE A 114 -5.66 10.07 -6.94
C PHE A 114 -4.66 10.59 -7.98
N ALA A 115 -4.78 10.21 -9.25
CA ALA A 115 -3.91 10.77 -10.30
C ALA A 115 -4.04 12.30 -10.41
N PRO A 116 -2.96 13.06 -10.62
CA PRO A 116 -1.58 12.63 -10.84
C PRO A 116 -0.74 12.42 -9.56
N ASP A 117 -1.33 12.51 -8.37
CA ASP A 117 -0.63 12.51 -7.08
C ASP A 117 -0.35 11.08 -6.53
N ILE A 118 -0.23 10.09 -7.40
CA ILE A 118 0.15 8.72 -7.00
C ILE A 118 1.67 8.57 -6.93
N GLY A 119 2.13 7.67 -6.05
CA GLY A 119 3.44 7.05 -6.10
C GLY A 119 3.29 5.58 -6.52
N ARG A 120 4.03 4.69 -5.86
CA ARG A 120 3.93 3.25 -6.12
C ARG A 120 2.56 2.69 -5.79
N VAL A 121 2.03 1.89 -6.71
CA VAL A 121 0.82 1.10 -6.49
C VAL A 121 1.13 -0.37 -6.78
N HIS A 122 0.87 -1.24 -5.83
CA HIS A 122 1.15 -2.67 -6.00
C HIS A 122 0.27 -3.54 -5.10
N PHE A 123 0.04 -4.75 -5.54
CA PHE A 123 -0.45 -5.81 -4.68
C PHE A 123 0.70 -6.46 -3.91
N LEU A 124 0.43 -6.80 -2.68
CA LEU A 124 1.18 -7.75 -1.87
C LEU A 124 0.38 -9.04 -1.76
N ARG A 125 1.04 -10.19 -1.94
CA ARG A 125 0.52 -11.49 -1.54
C ARG A 125 1.37 -11.99 -0.40
N ILE A 126 0.71 -12.41 0.68
CA ILE A 126 1.35 -12.95 1.86
C ILE A 126 0.79 -14.36 2.04
N ASP A 127 1.63 -15.35 1.77
CA ASP A 127 1.28 -16.75 1.88
C ASP A 127 1.52 -17.25 3.31
N LYS A 128 1.09 -18.47 3.62
CA LYS A 128 1.18 -19.07 4.95
C LYS A 128 2.59 -18.96 5.54
N GLY A 129 2.68 -18.44 6.76
CA GLY A 129 3.94 -18.17 7.46
C GLY A 129 4.66 -16.90 6.98
N GLY A 130 4.11 -16.19 5.97
CA GLY A 130 4.61 -14.89 5.57
C GLY A 130 4.27 -13.81 6.58
N PHE A 131 5.16 -12.83 6.73
CA PHE A 131 4.95 -11.74 7.68
C PHE A 131 5.74 -10.49 7.32
N PHE A 132 5.22 -9.34 7.77
CA PHE A 132 5.98 -8.11 7.94
C PHE A 132 6.18 -7.89 9.44
N PRO A 133 7.43 -7.84 9.93
CA PRO A 133 7.71 -7.60 11.35
C PRO A 133 7.22 -6.21 11.75
N PRO A 134 7.06 -5.91 13.07
CA PRO A 134 6.77 -4.55 13.52
C PRO A 134 7.79 -3.55 12.96
N HIS A 135 7.28 -2.54 12.26
CA HIS A 135 8.09 -1.49 11.63
C HIS A 135 7.26 -0.23 11.42
N ARG A 136 7.93 0.85 11.07
CA ARG A 136 7.36 2.13 10.62
C ARG A 136 7.90 2.44 9.23
N ASP A 137 7.04 2.92 8.34
CA ASP A 137 7.48 3.32 7.00
C ASP A 137 8.17 4.69 7.01
N PHE A 138 7.85 5.53 8.01
CA PHE A 138 8.34 6.89 8.10
C PHE A 138 8.58 7.32 9.55
N HIS A 139 9.65 8.09 9.79
CA HIS A 139 10.07 8.53 11.13
C HIS A 139 10.18 10.06 11.29
N GLY A 140 9.78 10.85 10.29
CA GLY A 140 9.84 12.31 10.31
C GLY A 140 8.60 12.98 10.91
N VAL A 141 8.51 14.30 10.79
CA VAL A 141 7.38 15.11 11.29
C VAL A 141 6.14 14.88 10.45
N SER A 142 6.29 14.81 9.13
CA SER A 142 5.21 14.49 8.18
C SER A 142 5.78 13.74 6.98
N PRO A 143 5.08 12.72 6.48
CA PRO A 143 5.48 12.06 5.26
C PRO A 143 5.18 12.93 4.04
N GLU A 144 5.95 12.78 2.97
CA GLU A 144 5.59 13.32 1.66
C GLU A 144 4.45 12.54 1.01
N TYR A 145 4.36 11.25 1.30
CA TYR A 145 3.35 10.34 0.82
C TYR A 145 2.71 9.57 1.97
N PHE A 146 1.42 9.33 1.87
CA PHE A 146 0.69 8.44 2.77
C PHE A 146 0.25 7.15 2.07
N ARG A 147 -0.30 6.21 2.84
CA ARG A 147 -0.74 4.91 2.33
C ARG A 147 -2.25 4.77 2.42
N LEU A 148 -2.83 4.25 1.32
CA LEU A 148 -4.14 3.61 1.35
C LEU A 148 -3.94 2.11 1.23
N LEU A 149 -4.76 1.36 1.97
CA LEU A 149 -4.68 -0.09 2.05
C LEU A 149 -6.06 -0.71 1.82
N THR A 150 -6.09 -1.80 1.08
CA THR A 150 -7.28 -2.64 0.90
C THR A 150 -6.84 -4.10 0.95
N VAL A 151 -7.64 -4.96 1.59
CA VAL A 151 -7.36 -6.39 1.69
C VAL A 151 -8.34 -7.22 0.87
N PHE A 152 -7.86 -8.36 0.39
CA PHE A 152 -8.60 -9.31 -0.43
C PHE A 152 -8.18 -10.75 -0.08
N GLY A 153 -8.89 -11.72 -0.64
CA GLY A 153 -8.57 -13.13 -0.48
C GLY A 153 -8.88 -13.64 0.92
N ARG A 154 -7.94 -14.38 1.49
CA ARG A 154 -8.11 -14.97 2.82
C ARG A 154 -7.80 -13.95 3.93
N CYS A 155 -8.65 -12.93 4.03
CA CYS A 155 -8.51 -11.81 4.96
C CYS A 155 -9.47 -11.86 6.16
N SER A 156 -9.97 -13.04 6.54
CA SER A 156 -10.73 -13.21 7.77
C SER A 156 -9.83 -13.38 9.00
N PRO A 157 -10.32 -13.08 10.23
CA PRO A 157 -9.49 -13.05 11.44
C PRO A 157 -8.75 -14.34 11.77
N GLU A 158 -9.26 -15.51 11.34
CA GLU A 158 -8.59 -16.79 11.51
C GLU A 158 -7.44 -17.05 10.53
N ASN A 159 -7.35 -16.27 9.47
CA ASN A 159 -6.37 -16.44 8.40
C ASN A 159 -5.17 -15.52 8.52
N TYR A 160 -5.29 -14.40 9.23
CA TYR A 160 -4.19 -13.46 9.44
C TYR A 160 -4.41 -12.59 10.66
N VAL A 161 -3.37 -11.91 11.09
CA VAL A 161 -3.46 -10.81 12.05
C VAL A 161 -2.68 -9.61 11.50
N GLN A 162 -3.31 -8.45 11.52
CA GLN A 162 -2.67 -7.16 11.28
C GLN A 162 -2.70 -6.35 12.56
N MET A 163 -1.56 -5.78 12.92
CA MET A 163 -1.42 -4.96 14.12
C MET A 163 -1.09 -3.54 13.71
N VAL A 164 -1.73 -2.57 14.35
CA VAL A 164 -1.39 -1.15 14.24
C VAL A 164 -1.40 -0.55 15.64
N ASP A 165 -0.31 0.09 16.05
CA ASP A 165 -0.14 0.69 17.37
C ASP A 165 -0.46 -0.30 18.53
N GLY A 166 0.03 -1.54 18.38
CA GLY A 166 -0.17 -2.60 19.36
C GLY A 166 -1.59 -3.20 19.41
N LYS A 167 -2.50 -2.80 18.51
CA LYS A 167 -3.87 -3.31 18.46
C LYS A 167 -4.11 -4.14 17.21
N PRO A 168 -4.80 -5.29 17.30
CA PRO A 168 -5.22 -6.04 16.13
C PRO A 168 -6.31 -5.28 15.39
N ILE A 169 -6.20 -5.27 14.05
CA ILE A 169 -7.21 -4.71 13.15
C ILE A 169 -7.58 -5.74 12.09
N TYR A 170 -8.83 -5.71 11.66
CA TYR A 170 -9.37 -6.64 10.66
C TYR A 170 -10.14 -5.84 9.61
N PRO A 171 -9.45 -5.35 8.57
CA PRO A 171 -10.10 -4.62 7.48
C PRO A 171 -11.15 -5.48 6.78
N GLU A 172 -12.26 -4.89 6.41
CA GLU A 172 -13.24 -5.55 5.54
C GLU A 172 -12.69 -5.70 4.12
N ALA A 173 -12.88 -6.86 3.51
CA ALA A 173 -12.46 -7.13 2.13
C ALA A 173 -13.03 -6.09 1.15
N GLY A 174 -12.18 -5.59 0.27
CA GLY A 174 -12.53 -4.60 -0.75
C GLY A 174 -12.76 -3.18 -0.25
N CYS A 175 -12.78 -2.93 1.07
CA CYS A 175 -12.86 -1.56 1.60
C CYS A 175 -11.49 -0.90 1.62
N VAL A 176 -11.43 0.39 1.26
CA VAL A 176 -10.19 1.18 1.26
C VAL A 176 -10.04 1.89 2.59
N TYR A 177 -8.85 1.83 3.16
CA TYR A 177 -8.50 2.44 4.44
C TYR A 177 -7.33 3.41 4.28
N PHE A 178 -7.42 4.57 4.94
CA PHE A 178 -6.23 5.36 5.26
C PHE A 178 -5.46 4.65 6.38
N ALA A 179 -4.16 4.46 6.19
CA ALA A 179 -3.28 3.79 7.15
C ALA A 179 -2.17 4.73 7.61
N ASN A 180 -2.11 5.01 8.92
CA ASN A 180 -1.01 5.77 9.51
C ASN A 180 0.21 4.87 9.71
N THR A 181 1.07 4.81 8.71
CA THR A 181 2.30 3.99 8.72
C THR A 181 3.46 4.61 9.49
N GLN A 182 3.27 5.76 10.16
CA GLN A 182 4.20 6.27 11.18
C GLN A 182 4.08 5.49 12.50
N LEU A 183 2.97 4.81 12.73
CA LEU A 183 2.79 3.92 13.87
C LEU A 183 3.41 2.55 13.60
N ASP A 184 3.80 1.86 14.67
CA ASP A 184 4.27 0.49 14.55
C ASP A 184 3.16 -0.38 13.98
N HIS A 185 3.45 -1.04 12.86
CA HIS A 185 2.51 -1.94 12.21
C HIS A 185 3.18 -3.22 11.77
N SER A 186 2.40 -4.29 11.74
CA SER A 186 2.86 -5.62 11.34
C SER A 186 1.71 -6.44 10.78
N VAL A 187 2.03 -7.47 10.00
CA VAL A 187 1.06 -8.45 9.52
C VAL A 187 1.68 -9.85 9.52
N PHE A 188 0.88 -10.86 9.90
CA PHE A 188 1.26 -12.27 9.88
C PHE A 188 0.15 -13.06 9.21
N SER A 189 0.48 -13.87 8.21
CA SER A 189 -0.47 -14.72 7.51
C SER A 189 -0.39 -16.17 7.98
N PHE A 190 -1.54 -16.77 8.26
CA PHE A 190 -1.69 -18.17 8.67
C PHE A 190 -2.22 -19.03 7.51
N SER A 191 -2.57 -18.42 6.39
CA SER A 191 -3.08 -19.06 5.19
C SER A 191 -2.42 -18.51 3.93
N ASP A 192 -2.53 -19.23 2.82
CA ASP A 192 -2.09 -18.74 1.52
C ASP A 192 -3.12 -17.74 0.95
N ASN A 193 -2.66 -16.89 0.02
CA ASN A 193 -3.50 -15.94 -0.71
C ASN A 193 -4.19 -14.86 0.15
N LEU A 194 -3.49 -14.32 1.15
CA LEU A 194 -3.81 -13.02 1.69
C LEU A 194 -3.28 -11.97 0.70
N TYR A 195 -4.16 -11.15 0.15
CA TYR A 195 -3.77 -10.05 -0.74
C TYR A 195 -4.00 -8.71 -0.05
N ALA A 196 -3.09 -7.77 -0.25
CA ALA A 196 -3.26 -6.38 0.10
C ALA A 196 -2.89 -5.49 -1.10
N LEU A 197 -3.74 -4.54 -1.44
CA LEU A 197 -3.40 -3.46 -2.37
C LEU A 197 -2.86 -2.29 -1.56
N ILE A 198 -1.69 -1.81 -1.93
CA ILE A 198 -1.06 -0.63 -1.34
C ILE A 198 -1.04 0.47 -2.39
N LEU A 199 -1.70 1.57 -2.09
CA LEU A 199 -1.63 2.82 -2.84
C LEU A 199 -0.78 3.82 -2.07
N THR A 200 0.27 4.31 -2.70
CA THR A 200 1.06 5.44 -2.19
C THR A 200 0.52 6.72 -2.82
N VAL A 201 0.17 7.70 -2.01
CA VAL A 201 -0.47 8.94 -2.46
C VAL A 201 0.31 10.12 -1.90
N LYS A 202 0.65 11.10 -2.75
CA LYS A 202 1.32 12.34 -2.35
C LYS A 202 0.41 13.16 -1.45
N LEU A 203 0.95 13.64 -0.35
CA LEU A 203 0.22 14.48 0.60
C LEU A 203 0.24 15.94 0.14
N ASN A 204 -0.91 16.43 -0.26
CA ASN A 204 -1.18 17.82 -0.61
C ASN A 204 -2.64 18.17 -0.28
N GLU A 205 -3.04 19.43 -0.48
CA GLU A 205 -4.40 19.90 -0.17
C GLU A 205 -5.48 19.09 -0.90
N ARG A 206 -5.27 18.75 -2.19
CA ARG A 206 -6.22 17.99 -2.99
C ARG A 206 -6.44 16.58 -2.43
N THR A 207 -5.36 15.83 -2.21
CA THR A 207 -5.44 14.46 -1.72
C THR A 207 -5.89 14.38 -0.28
N HIS A 208 -5.49 15.35 0.55
CA HIS A 208 -6.01 15.53 1.90
C HIS A 208 -7.53 15.73 1.88
N ALA A 209 -8.06 16.67 1.08
CA ALA A 209 -9.49 16.92 0.95
C ALA A 209 -10.25 15.68 0.45
N LEU A 210 -9.66 14.90 -0.46
CA LEU A 210 -10.25 13.63 -0.91
C LEU A 210 -10.43 12.66 0.25
N ILE A 211 -9.43 12.49 1.12
CA ILE A 211 -9.56 11.61 2.28
C ILE A 211 -10.60 12.15 3.26
N MET A 212 -10.50 13.43 3.65
CA MET A 212 -11.41 14.03 4.63
C MET A 212 -12.88 13.92 4.22
N ASN A 213 -13.18 14.13 2.92
CA ASN A 213 -14.56 14.07 2.38
C ASN A 213 -15.07 12.63 2.20
N ASN A 214 -14.16 11.64 2.17
CA ASN A 214 -14.51 10.24 1.94
C ASN A 214 -14.28 9.34 3.17
N THR A 215 -13.95 9.89 4.32
CA THR A 215 -13.92 9.14 5.57
C THR A 215 -15.34 8.78 6.00
N MET A 216 -15.52 7.59 6.53
CA MET A 216 -16.76 7.21 7.18
C MET A 216 -16.72 7.76 8.62
N ALA A 217 -17.77 8.49 9.02
CA ALA A 217 -17.95 8.79 10.44
C ALA A 217 -18.23 7.46 11.18
N GLU A 218 -17.52 7.22 12.25
CA GLU A 218 -17.84 6.13 13.19
C GLU A 218 -19.18 6.37 13.89
#